data_96882d9c9e8053393b0817e3910b6ca4
#
_entry.id   96882d9c9e8053393b0817e3910b6ca4
#
_cell.length_a   1.000
_cell.length_b   1.000
_cell.length_c   1.000
_cell.angle_alpha   90.00
_cell.angle_beta   90.00
_cell.angle_gamma   90.00
#
_symmetry.space_group_name_H-M   'P 1'
#
loop_
_entity.id
_entity.type
_entity.pdbx_description
1 polymer ?
#
loop_
_entity_poly.entity_id
_entity_poly.type
_entity_poly.pdbx_seq_one_letter_code
_entity_poly.pdbx_strand_id
1 'polypeptide(L)'
;EQGEGTFVKAVEVGALPDMVTFTHDGAKLLVANEGEPSSDYSVDPEGSISVITIENRIVADTANQINFTDDLVFSSDVLEQTDYDTPQKRMKLLSDEGVKFAGPAGNTAARDLEPEYITVAENNKMAFVSLQENNAIGVIDLEAMTVEVKPLGYKDWGKYELDFTNKDE
;
A
#
# COMPACT_ATOMS: atom_id res chain seq x y z
N GLU A 1 -8.85 35.50 -5.14
CA GLU A 1 -8.69 35.65 -3.69
C GLU A 1 -8.43 34.24 -3.14
N GLN A 2 -7.22 34.03 -2.61
CA GLN A 2 -6.94 32.84 -1.81
C GLN A 2 -7.61 33.05 -0.46
N GLY A 3 -8.71 32.35 -0.20
CA GLY A 3 -9.35 32.36 1.10
C GLY A 3 -8.43 31.75 2.16
N GLU A 4 -8.45 32.28 3.36
CA GLU A 4 -7.81 31.65 4.52
C GLU A 4 -8.46 30.27 4.75
N GLY A 5 -7.64 29.22 4.85
CA GLY A 5 -8.14 27.88 5.19
C GLY A 5 -8.73 27.89 6.60
N THR A 6 -9.92 27.31 6.74
CA THR A 6 -10.54 27.14 8.05
C THR A 6 -10.42 25.68 8.46
N PHE A 7 -9.93 25.43 9.68
CA PHE A 7 -9.89 24.08 10.24
C PHE A 7 -11.32 23.52 10.37
N VAL A 8 -11.55 22.34 9.81
CA VAL A 8 -12.86 21.67 9.85
C VAL A 8 -12.85 20.59 10.93
N LYS A 9 -11.97 19.59 10.79
CA LYS A 9 -11.79 18.52 11.78
C LYS A 9 -10.47 17.77 11.56
N ALA A 10 -10.07 16.98 12.55
CA ALA A 10 -9.07 15.94 12.42
C ALA A 10 -9.74 14.56 12.36
N VAL A 11 -9.22 13.66 11.54
CA VAL A 11 -9.65 12.26 11.46
C VAL A 11 -8.43 11.41 11.69
N GLU A 12 -8.54 10.43 12.60
CA GLU A 12 -7.45 9.49 12.87
C GLU A 12 -7.29 8.52 11.69
N VAL A 13 -6.04 8.26 11.30
CA VAL A 13 -5.63 7.38 10.20
C VAL A 13 -4.61 6.35 10.70
N GLY A 14 -3.99 5.57 9.80
CA GLY A 14 -2.96 4.60 10.17
C GLY A 14 -1.62 5.23 10.56
N ALA A 15 -0.63 4.37 10.81
CA ALA A 15 0.71 4.78 11.23
C ALA A 15 1.51 5.39 10.06
N LEU A 16 2.24 6.45 10.33
CA LEU A 16 3.02 7.20 9.34
C LEU A 16 2.24 7.52 8.04
N PRO A 17 1.26 8.44 8.08
CA PRO A 17 0.59 8.86 6.85
C PRO A 17 1.56 9.63 5.96
N ASP A 18 1.88 9.06 4.80
CA ASP A 18 2.86 9.62 3.85
C ASP A 18 2.17 10.45 2.75
N MET A 19 1.08 9.96 2.17
CA MET A 19 0.40 10.63 1.07
C MET A 19 -1.11 10.66 1.25
N VAL A 20 -1.74 11.74 0.79
CA VAL A 20 -3.19 11.93 0.81
C VAL A 20 -3.70 12.39 -0.56
N THR A 21 -4.80 11.80 -1.02
CA THR A 21 -5.44 12.19 -2.29
C THR A 21 -6.96 12.04 -2.23
N PHE A 22 -7.67 12.82 -3.06
CA PHE A 22 -9.11 12.68 -3.24
C PHE A 22 -9.43 11.74 -4.40
N THR A 23 -10.60 11.08 -4.34
CA THR A 23 -11.24 10.56 -5.54
C THR A 23 -11.64 11.70 -6.44
N HIS A 24 -11.73 11.48 -7.78
CA HIS A 24 -12.02 12.55 -8.74
C HIS A 24 -13.40 13.19 -8.53
N ASP A 25 -14.35 12.45 -7.98
CA ASP A 25 -15.68 12.93 -7.59
C ASP A 25 -15.71 13.66 -6.23
N GLY A 26 -14.59 13.64 -5.49
CA GLY A 26 -14.48 14.23 -4.17
C GLY A 26 -15.29 13.50 -3.07
N ALA A 27 -15.77 12.28 -3.34
CA ALA A 27 -16.57 11.51 -2.39
C ALA A 27 -15.74 10.76 -1.34
N LYS A 28 -14.46 10.55 -1.61
CA LYS A 28 -13.53 9.89 -0.69
C LYS A 28 -12.20 10.64 -0.64
N LEU A 29 -11.57 10.59 0.52
CA LEU A 29 -10.18 10.95 0.75
C LEU A 29 -9.43 9.67 1.12
N LEU A 30 -8.34 9.39 0.41
CA LEU A 30 -7.49 8.23 0.60
C LEU A 30 -6.17 8.67 1.22
N VAL A 31 -5.69 7.91 2.21
CA VAL A 31 -4.39 8.16 2.85
C VAL A 31 -3.58 6.88 2.80
N ALA A 32 -2.37 6.94 2.25
CA ALA A 32 -1.38 5.88 2.39
C ALA A 32 -0.72 6.05 3.76
N ASN A 33 -0.79 5.01 4.57
CA ASN A 33 -0.13 4.96 5.87
C ASN A 33 1.02 3.97 5.75
N GLU A 34 2.22 4.49 5.58
CA GLU A 34 3.41 3.74 5.24
C GLU A 34 3.71 2.64 6.27
N GLY A 35 3.62 2.97 7.56
CA GLY A 35 3.92 2.01 8.61
C GLY A 35 5.41 1.67 8.71
N GLU A 36 6.32 2.52 8.19
CA GLU A 36 7.76 2.29 8.23
C GLU A 36 8.25 1.91 9.65
N PRO A 37 9.03 0.84 9.80
CA PRO A 37 9.56 0.44 11.09
C PRO A 37 10.62 1.40 11.61
N SER A 38 10.78 1.45 12.94
CA SER A 38 11.94 2.12 13.53
C SER A 38 13.23 1.41 13.10
N SER A 39 14.36 2.14 13.07
CA SER A 39 15.65 1.62 12.60
C SER A 39 16.15 0.36 13.31
N ASP A 40 15.65 0.09 14.52
CA ASP A 40 15.94 -1.10 15.31
C ASP A 40 14.79 -2.12 15.36
N TYR A 41 13.71 -1.88 14.60
CA TYR A 41 12.48 -2.68 14.58
C TYR A 41 11.80 -2.85 15.95
N SER A 42 12.10 -1.98 16.92
CA SER A 42 11.41 -2.01 18.22
C SER A 42 9.95 -1.50 18.12
N VAL A 43 9.68 -0.69 17.11
CA VAL A 43 8.35 -0.28 16.68
C VAL A 43 8.22 -0.64 15.22
N ASP A 44 7.24 -1.48 14.89
CA ASP A 44 7.01 -2.02 13.54
C ASP A 44 5.50 -2.09 13.30
N PRO A 45 4.88 -0.94 12.95
CA PRO A 45 3.44 -0.87 12.69
C PRO A 45 3.10 -1.49 11.34
N GLU A 46 1.82 -1.77 11.13
CA GLU A 46 1.32 -2.29 9.85
C GLU A 46 1.06 -1.14 8.87
N GLY A 47 1.48 -1.32 7.62
CA GLY A 47 1.07 -0.48 6.51
C GLY A 47 -0.44 -0.62 6.23
N SER A 48 -1.09 0.47 5.80
CA SER A 48 -2.53 0.44 5.52
C SER A 48 -2.97 1.58 4.60
N ILE A 49 -4.19 1.48 4.09
CA ILE A 49 -4.85 2.59 3.38
C ILE A 49 -6.06 3.03 4.21
N SER A 50 -6.09 4.30 4.61
CA SER A 50 -7.29 4.89 5.22
C SER A 50 -8.19 5.48 4.15
N VAL A 51 -9.48 5.17 4.23
CA VAL A 51 -10.53 5.69 3.34
C VAL A 51 -11.52 6.48 4.16
N ILE A 52 -11.58 7.80 3.93
CA ILE A 52 -12.46 8.73 4.63
C ILE A 52 -13.57 9.15 3.65
N THR A 53 -14.82 8.86 3.99
CA THR A 53 -15.98 9.23 3.16
C THR A 53 -16.34 10.71 3.34
N ILE A 54 -16.74 11.35 2.24
CA ILE A 54 -17.23 12.72 2.21
C ILE A 54 -18.61 12.74 1.55
N GLU A 55 -19.64 13.03 2.33
CA GLU A 55 -21.02 13.12 1.84
C GLU A 55 -21.59 14.51 2.08
N ASN A 56 -22.19 15.12 1.06
CA ASN A 56 -22.75 16.47 1.14
C ASN A 56 -21.77 17.53 1.71
N ARG A 57 -20.47 17.39 1.40
CA ARG A 57 -19.36 18.19 1.94
C ARG A 57 -19.10 17.98 3.43
N ILE A 58 -19.63 16.92 4.02
CA ILE A 58 -19.39 16.54 5.41
C ILE A 58 -18.39 15.39 5.40
N VAL A 59 -17.25 15.61 6.04
CA VAL A 59 -16.20 14.61 6.21
C VAL A 59 -16.62 13.66 7.32
N ALA A 60 -16.52 12.35 7.12
CA ALA A 60 -16.78 11.33 8.12
C ALA A 60 -15.94 11.55 9.41
N ASP A 61 -16.41 11.06 10.53
CA ASP A 61 -15.69 11.19 11.81
C ASP A 61 -14.56 10.15 11.96
N THR A 62 -14.62 9.07 11.18
CA THR A 62 -13.65 7.97 11.21
C THR A 62 -13.26 7.58 9.80
N ALA A 63 -12.06 7.03 9.66
CA ALA A 63 -11.60 6.35 8.45
C ALA A 63 -11.93 4.86 8.50
N ASN A 64 -12.27 4.29 7.35
CA ASN A 64 -12.24 2.84 7.15
C ASN A 64 -10.83 2.44 6.74
N GLN A 65 -10.33 1.31 7.25
CA GLN A 65 -8.98 0.83 6.97
C GLN A 65 -9.01 -0.35 5.98
N ILE A 66 -8.11 -0.32 5.01
CA ILE A 66 -7.74 -1.47 4.20
C ILE A 66 -6.33 -1.86 4.64
N ASN A 67 -6.21 -2.97 5.35
CA ASN A 67 -4.95 -3.47 5.86
C ASN A 67 -4.39 -4.54 4.92
N PHE A 68 -3.07 -4.74 4.89
CA PHE A 68 -2.43 -5.79 4.10
C PHE A 68 -2.41 -7.14 4.86
N THR A 69 -3.55 -7.49 5.43
CA THR A 69 -3.72 -8.77 6.13
C THR A 69 -3.73 -9.96 5.16
N ASP A 70 -3.39 -11.14 5.63
CA ASP A 70 -3.27 -12.33 4.80
C ASP A 70 -4.54 -12.64 4.00
N ASP A 71 -5.72 -12.42 4.59
CA ASP A 71 -7.02 -12.65 3.96
C ASP A 71 -7.38 -11.63 2.85
N LEU A 72 -6.73 -10.47 2.83
CA LEU A 72 -6.87 -9.50 1.75
C LEU A 72 -5.77 -9.64 0.69
N VAL A 73 -4.56 -10.00 1.09
CA VAL A 73 -3.39 -10.10 0.21
C VAL A 73 -3.36 -11.43 -0.57
N PHE A 74 -3.82 -12.51 0.06
CA PHE A 74 -3.80 -13.86 -0.53
C PHE A 74 -5.22 -14.37 -0.80
N SER A 75 -5.38 -15.11 -1.89
CA SER A 75 -6.67 -15.74 -2.21
C SER A 75 -7.04 -16.83 -1.20
N SER A 76 -8.33 -17.11 -1.06
CA SER A 76 -8.83 -18.21 -0.22
C SER A 76 -8.19 -19.55 -0.56
N ASP A 77 -7.96 -19.81 -1.86
CA ASP A 77 -7.32 -21.04 -2.32
C ASP A 77 -5.88 -21.20 -1.77
N VAL A 78 -5.17 -20.10 -1.57
CA VAL A 78 -3.84 -20.09 -0.94
C VAL A 78 -3.97 -20.30 0.57
N LEU A 79 -4.90 -19.62 1.22
CA LEU A 79 -5.08 -19.68 2.67
C LEU A 79 -5.53 -21.05 3.17
N GLU A 80 -6.27 -21.81 2.35
CA GLU A 80 -6.74 -23.15 2.67
C GLU A 80 -5.71 -24.26 2.43
N GLN A 81 -4.61 -23.98 1.73
CA GLN A 81 -3.58 -24.97 1.45
C GLN A 81 -2.65 -25.20 2.65
N THR A 82 -2.44 -26.46 3.00
CA THR A 82 -1.55 -26.87 4.09
C THR A 82 -0.08 -26.54 3.83
N ASP A 83 0.31 -26.38 2.55
CA ASP A 83 1.67 -26.01 2.17
C ASP A 83 1.98 -24.53 2.46
N TYR A 84 0.94 -23.70 2.65
CA TYR A 84 1.03 -22.25 2.94
C TYR A 84 0.43 -21.89 4.30
N ASP A 85 0.62 -22.75 5.30
CA ASP A 85 0.02 -22.65 6.64
C ASP A 85 0.64 -21.56 7.54
N THR A 86 1.72 -20.91 7.09
CA THR A 86 2.38 -19.81 7.83
C THR A 86 2.49 -18.55 7.00
N PRO A 87 2.50 -17.34 7.63
CA PRO A 87 2.73 -16.08 6.93
C PRO A 87 3.99 -16.09 6.06
N GLN A 88 5.09 -16.66 6.55
CA GLN A 88 6.36 -16.72 5.82
C GLN A 88 6.28 -17.55 4.54
N LYS A 89 5.53 -18.64 4.57
CA LYS A 89 5.31 -19.47 3.38
C LYS A 89 4.44 -18.73 2.35
N ARG A 90 3.43 -17.99 2.80
CA ARG A 90 2.61 -17.13 1.93
C ARG A 90 3.40 -15.98 1.35
N MET A 91 4.16 -15.26 2.17
CA MET A 91 5.07 -14.21 1.69
C MET A 91 6.05 -14.73 0.64
N LYS A 92 6.52 -15.98 0.78
CA LYS A 92 7.39 -16.59 -0.22
C LYS A 92 6.74 -16.71 -1.60
N LEU A 93 5.44 -16.93 -1.72
CA LEU A 93 4.74 -16.94 -3.02
C LEU A 93 4.92 -15.61 -3.74
N LEU A 94 4.64 -14.50 -3.04
CA LEU A 94 4.82 -13.16 -3.60
C LEU A 94 6.30 -12.86 -3.90
N SER A 95 7.19 -13.33 -3.05
CA SER A 95 8.64 -13.19 -3.26
C SER A 95 9.12 -13.93 -4.52
N ASP A 96 8.61 -15.13 -4.78
CA ASP A 96 8.95 -15.89 -5.98
C ASP A 96 8.46 -15.19 -7.27
N GLU A 97 7.42 -14.36 -7.17
CA GLU A 97 6.91 -13.53 -8.24
C GLU A 97 7.58 -12.16 -8.35
N GLY A 98 8.37 -11.76 -7.37
CA GLY A 98 9.16 -10.53 -7.42
C GLY A 98 8.84 -9.48 -6.38
N VAL A 99 7.93 -9.74 -5.43
CA VAL A 99 7.75 -8.86 -4.26
C VAL A 99 8.94 -9.00 -3.34
N LYS A 100 9.48 -7.88 -2.89
CA LYS A 100 10.60 -7.84 -1.97
C LYS A 100 10.10 -7.67 -0.55
N PHE A 101 10.51 -8.55 0.34
CA PHE A 101 10.30 -8.42 1.77
C PHE A 101 11.65 -8.25 2.47
N ALA A 102 11.78 -7.24 3.31
CA ALA A 102 13.03 -6.83 3.93
C ALA A 102 13.00 -6.94 5.47
N GLY A 103 11.84 -7.13 6.07
CA GLY A 103 11.66 -7.23 7.51
C GLY A 103 12.37 -8.41 8.17
N PRO A 104 12.48 -8.40 9.49
CA PRO A 104 13.15 -9.47 10.24
C PRO A 104 12.42 -10.81 10.12
N ALA A 105 13.12 -11.88 10.45
CA ALA A 105 12.53 -13.21 10.47
C ALA A 105 11.30 -13.28 11.39
N GLY A 106 10.19 -13.76 10.83
CA GLY A 106 8.91 -13.84 11.55
C GLY A 106 7.98 -12.65 11.31
N ASN A 107 8.38 -11.67 10.51
CA ASN A 107 7.51 -10.56 10.11
C ASN A 107 6.29 -11.05 9.28
N THR A 108 5.30 -10.20 9.10
CA THR A 108 4.08 -10.47 8.32
C THR A 108 4.05 -9.58 7.08
N ALA A 109 3.24 -9.96 6.08
CA ALA A 109 3.06 -9.09 4.91
C ALA A 109 2.52 -7.71 5.31
N ALA A 110 1.62 -7.64 6.28
CA ALA A 110 1.04 -6.39 6.76
C ALA A 110 2.06 -5.40 7.34
N ARG A 111 3.15 -5.91 7.94
CA ARG A 111 4.23 -5.08 8.52
C ARG A 111 5.35 -4.77 7.56
N ASP A 112 5.48 -5.55 6.50
CA ASP A 112 6.57 -5.43 5.54
C ASP A 112 6.16 -4.68 4.28
N LEU A 113 4.84 -4.53 4.03
CA LEU A 113 4.32 -3.80 2.89
C LEU A 113 4.09 -2.34 3.28
N GLU A 114 4.84 -1.44 2.64
CA GLU A 114 4.90 -0.01 2.92
C GLU A 114 4.21 0.78 1.80
N PRO A 115 2.91 1.15 1.97
CA PRO A 115 2.19 1.92 0.97
C PRO A 115 2.55 3.41 1.02
N GLU A 116 2.88 4.00 -0.14
CA GLU A 116 3.31 5.39 -0.25
C GLU A 116 2.36 6.23 -1.14
N TYR A 117 2.53 6.18 -2.46
CA TYR A 117 1.81 7.06 -3.39
C TYR A 117 0.56 6.40 -3.97
N ILE A 118 -0.58 7.11 -3.89
CA ILE A 118 -1.87 6.64 -4.40
C ILE A 118 -2.25 7.41 -5.66
N THR A 119 -2.72 6.68 -6.66
CA THR A 119 -3.49 7.25 -7.77
C THR A 119 -4.85 6.59 -7.88
N VAL A 120 -5.87 7.35 -8.23
CA VAL A 120 -7.26 6.87 -8.33
C VAL A 120 -7.63 6.74 -9.81
N ALA A 121 -8.29 5.63 -10.17
CA ALA A 121 -8.82 5.45 -11.52
C ALA A 121 -9.98 6.44 -11.78
N GLU A 122 -10.18 6.82 -13.04
CA GLU A 122 -11.22 7.80 -13.45
C GLU A 122 -12.64 7.41 -13.01
N ASN A 123 -12.91 6.10 -12.87
CA ASN A 123 -14.20 5.60 -12.43
C ASN A 123 -14.44 5.71 -10.91
N ASN A 124 -13.46 6.16 -10.14
CA ASN A 124 -13.48 6.26 -8.67
C ASN A 124 -13.74 4.96 -7.91
N LYS A 125 -13.63 3.80 -8.58
CA LYS A 125 -13.87 2.47 -7.97
C LYS A 125 -12.58 1.75 -7.63
N MET A 126 -11.50 2.08 -8.33
CA MET A 126 -10.20 1.48 -8.14
C MET A 126 -9.18 2.55 -7.77
N ALA A 127 -8.21 2.18 -6.96
CA ALA A 127 -7.01 2.95 -6.73
C ALA A 127 -5.77 2.05 -6.82
N PHE A 128 -4.63 2.67 -7.01
CA PHE A 128 -3.35 1.98 -7.08
C PHE A 128 -2.40 2.67 -6.11
N VAL A 129 -1.67 1.89 -5.32
CA VAL A 129 -0.67 2.42 -4.39
C VAL A 129 0.69 1.80 -4.68
N SER A 130 1.73 2.62 -4.72
CA SER A 130 3.10 2.12 -4.78
C SER A 130 3.48 1.44 -3.46
N LEU A 131 4.13 0.29 -3.56
CA LEU A 131 4.81 -0.42 -2.49
C LEU A 131 6.29 -0.42 -2.91
N GLN A 132 6.93 0.74 -2.74
CA GLN A 132 8.20 1.07 -3.40
C GLN A 132 9.32 0.16 -2.90
N GLU A 133 9.47 0.00 -1.59
CA GLU A 133 10.46 -0.88 -0.97
C GLU A 133 10.23 -2.36 -1.32
N ASN A 134 8.96 -2.71 -1.61
CA ASN A 134 8.55 -4.08 -1.90
C ASN A 134 8.57 -4.45 -3.39
N ASN A 135 8.94 -3.53 -4.30
CA ASN A 135 8.91 -3.76 -5.75
C ASN A 135 7.54 -4.25 -6.24
N ALA A 136 6.47 -3.62 -5.76
CA ALA A 136 5.10 -4.03 -6.00
C ALA A 136 4.14 -2.83 -6.12
N ILE A 137 2.91 -3.13 -6.52
CA ILE A 137 1.78 -2.20 -6.52
C ILE A 137 0.61 -2.86 -5.81
N GLY A 138 -0.03 -2.15 -4.88
CA GLY A 138 -1.33 -2.53 -4.34
C GLY A 138 -2.44 -2.05 -5.28
N VAL A 139 -3.31 -2.96 -5.71
CA VAL A 139 -4.53 -2.68 -6.47
C VAL A 139 -5.71 -2.71 -5.53
N ILE A 140 -6.34 -1.57 -5.33
CA ILE A 140 -7.37 -1.35 -4.31
C ILE A 140 -8.74 -1.29 -4.98
N ASP A 141 -9.67 -2.11 -4.52
CA ASP A 141 -11.10 -1.98 -4.81
C ASP A 141 -11.76 -1.14 -3.71
N LEU A 142 -12.21 0.07 -4.07
CA LEU A 142 -12.80 1.04 -3.14
C LEU A 142 -14.28 0.75 -2.81
N GLU A 143 -14.93 -0.19 -3.49
CA GLU A 143 -16.28 -0.65 -3.20
C GLU A 143 -16.23 -1.88 -2.28
N ALA A 144 -15.38 -2.85 -2.61
CA ALA A 144 -15.16 -4.06 -1.81
C ALA A 144 -14.28 -3.83 -0.57
N MET A 145 -13.53 -2.72 -0.53
CA MET A 145 -12.55 -2.40 0.52
C MET A 145 -11.47 -3.49 0.65
N THR A 146 -10.93 -3.90 -0.50
CA THR A 146 -9.90 -4.94 -0.61
C THR A 146 -8.65 -4.42 -1.31
N VAL A 147 -7.53 -5.11 -1.12
CA VAL A 147 -6.27 -4.85 -1.82
C VAL A 147 -5.71 -6.15 -2.39
N GLU A 148 -5.21 -6.10 -3.63
CA GLU A 148 -4.43 -7.17 -4.24
C GLU A 148 -3.01 -6.66 -4.50
N VAL A 149 -1.99 -7.42 -4.08
CA VAL A 149 -0.58 -7.06 -4.31
C VAL A 149 -0.12 -7.61 -5.65
N LYS A 150 0.36 -6.75 -6.53
CA LYS A 150 0.90 -7.09 -7.85
C LYS A 150 2.41 -6.85 -7.88
N PRO A 151 3.22 -7.91 -8.03
CA PRO A 151 4.67 -7.78 -8.18
C PRO A 151 5.03 -7.08 -9.50
N LEU A 152 6.10 -6.28 -9.47
CA LEU A 152 6.66 -5.66 -10.68
C LEU A 152 7.66 -6.56 -11.40
N GLY A 153 8.03 -7.69 -10.79
CA GLY A 153 9.04 -8.62 -11.32
C GLY A 153 10.46 -8.06 -11.26
N TYR A 154 11.40 -8.76 -11.87
CA TYR A 154 12.81 -8.38 -11.86
C TYR A 154 13.34 -8.14 -13.27
N LYS A 155 14.14 -7.10 -13.45
CA LYS A 155 14.95 -6.91 -14.64
C LYS A 155 16.29 -7.63 -14.44
N ASP A 156 16.62 -8.55 -15.34
CA ASP A 156 17.93 -9.20 -15.37
C ASP A 156 18.97 -8.25 -15.97
N TRP A 157 19.62 -7.48 -15.10
CA TRP A 157 20.65 -6.53 -15.50
C TRP A 157 21.90 -7.18 -16.09
N GLY A 158 22.09 -8.49 -15.89
CA GLY A 158 23.17 -9.24 -16.55
C GLY A 158 23.00 -9.35 -18.07
N LYS A 159 21.80 -9.06 -18.59
CA LYS A 159 21.47 -9.09 -20.02
C LYS A 159 21.48 -7.72 -20.69
N TYR A 160 21.67 -6.64 -19.93
CA TYR A 160 21.59 -5.28 -20.43
C TYR A 160 22.84 -4.49 -20.05
N GLU A 161 23.33 -3.69 -20.98
CA GLU A 161 24.36 -2.71 -20.68
C GLU A 161 23.73 -1.56 -19.85
N LEU A 162 24.49 -1.08 -18.88
CA LEU A 162 24.11 0.07 -18.04
C LEU A 162 25.00 1.25 -18.39
N ASP A 163 24.39 2.32 -18.83
CA ASP A 163 25.05 3.60 -19.03
C ASP A 163 24.94 4.42 -17.72
N PHE A 164 26.06 4.60 -17.04
CA PHE A 164 26.16 5.39 -15.81
C PHE A 164 26.64 6.82 -16.03
N THR A 165 26.88 7.23 -17.29
CA THR A 165 27.42 8.54 -17.62
C THR A 165 26.85 9.02 -18.95
N ASN A 166 26.58 10.31 -19.05
CA ASN A 166 26.23 10.99 -20.28
C ASN A 166 27.44 11.73 -20.92
N LYS A 167 28.63 11.20 -20.70
CA LYS A 167 29.89 11.75 -21.23
C LYS A 167 30.46 10.92 -22.36
N ASP A 168 29.68 10.00 -22.89
CA ASP A 168 30.07 9.18 -24.03
C ASP A 168 29.88 10.01 -25.30
N GLU A 169 30.96 10.56 -25.80
CA GLU A 169 31.06 11.15 -27.16
C GLU A 169 31.63 10.12 -28.14
#